data_7a4ee34f32cd348eb10257503c6721af
#
_entry.id   7a4ee34f32cd348eb10257503c6721af
#
_cell.length_a   1.000
_cell.length_b   1.000
_cell.length_c   1.000
_cell.angle_alpha   90.00
_cell.angle_beta   90.00
_cell.angle_gamma   90.00
#
_symmetry.space_group_name_H-M   'P 1'
#
loop_
_entity.id
_entity.type
_entity.pdbx_description
1 polymer ?
#
loop_
_entity_poly.entity_id
_entity_poly.type
_entity_poly.pdbx_seq_one_letter_code
_entity_poly.pdbx_strand_id
1 'polypeptide(L)'
;YNLFELQERYGKSLYPTIDLINMFDNQDGINTLFSAKLIQAIKNCLTKKEQIILLHNRRGYATILLCSGCEYIFTSNKTSAPLTYHKSLNQLICHHTEEKYNVPQYCPNCGSSKLKFKGYGTERVLDEIKKVFHNAKVARLDSDSTRRKDSHKKILKKFELGKIDILIGTQMVSKGFDFHNVTLV
;
A
#
# COMPACT_ATOMS: atom_id res chain seq x y z
N TYR A 1 -37.21 1.31 16.92
CA TYR A 1 -36.18 0.53 16.23
C TYR A 1 -36.05 -0.81 16.92
N ASN A 2 -36.07 -1.92 16.18
CA ASN A 2 -35.79 -3.26 16.71
C ASN A 2 -34.31 -3.55 16.55
N LEU A 3 -33.62 -3.96 17.62
CA LEU A 3 -32.24 -4.40 17.59
C LEU A 3 -32.19 -5.92 17.33
N PHE A 4 -31.47 -6.34 16.31
CA PHE A 4 -31.20 -7.73 16.01
C PHE A 4 -29.72 -7.99 16.18
N GLU A 5 -29.34 -8.88 17.06
CA GLU A 5 -27.96 -9.30 17.31
C GLU A 5 -27.74 -10.72 16.76
N LEU A 6 -26.77 -10.85 15.83
CA LEU A 6 -26.30 -12.14 15.34
C LEU A 6 -25.13 -12.59 16.23
N GLN A 7 -25.37 -13.55 17.09
CA GLN A 7 -24.38 -14.05 18.04
C GLN A 7 -23.45 -15.11 17.46
N GLU A 8 -23.85 -15.76 16.37
CA GLU A 8 -23.07 -16.84 15.74
C GLU A 8 -22.65 -16.47 14.34
N ARG A 9 -21.45 -16.90 13.96
CA ARG A 9 -20.95 -16.75 12.59
C ARG A 9 -21.47 -17.86 11.69
N TYR A 10 -21.77 -17.52 10.45
CA TYR A 10 -22.12 -18.50 9.43
C TYR A 10 -20.97 -19.53 9.27
N GLY A 11 -21.32 -20.83 9.19
CA GLY A 11 -20.37 -21.92 8.98
C GLY A 11 -19.42 -22.21 10.15
N LYS A 12 -19.69 -21.71 11.37
CA LYS A 12 -18.82 -21.88 12.57
C LYS A 12 -17.37 -21.39 12.35
N SER A 13 -17.18 -20.39 11.49
CA SER A 13 -15.86 -19.83 11.21
C SER A 13 -15.26 -19.16 12.46
N LEU A 14 -13.98 -19.45 12.72
CA LEU A 14 -13.25 -18.86 13.84
C LEU A 14 -12.92 -17.37 13.54
N TYR A 15 -12.72 -16.60 14.62
CA TYR A 15 -12.19 -15.23 14.50
C TYR A 15 -10.72 -15.27 14.05
N PRO A 16 -10.29 -14.34 13.20
CA PRO A 16 -8.88 -14.24 12.86
C PRO A 16 -8.05 -13.87 14.10
N THR A 17 -6.85 -14.40 14.19
CA THR A 17 -5.87 -13.94 15.17
C THR A 17 -5.29 -12.61 14.72
N ILE A 18 -5.25 -11.62 15.61
CA ILE A 18 -4.68 -10.29 15.36
C ILE A 18 -3.39 -10.15 16.15
N ASP A 19 -2.29 -9.95 15.44
CA ASP A 19 -0.98 -9.71 16.02
C ASP A 19 -0.61 -8.23 15.90
N LEU A 20 -0.41 -7.56 17.04
CA LEU A 20 0.11 -6.19 17.09
C LEU A 20 1.65 -6.22 17.16
N ILE A 21 2.30 -5.49 16.26
CA ILE A 21 3.76 -5.46 16.15
C ILE A 21 4.24 -4.02 16.35
N ASN A 22 5.12 -3.83 17.36
CA ASN A 22 5.79 -2.56 17.55
C ASN A 22 6.94 -2.43 16.54
N MET A 23 6.80 -1.53 15.57
CA MET A 23 7.82 -1.32 14.54
C MET A 23 9.08 -0.60 15.04
N PHE A 24 9.05 0.04 16.22
CA PHE A 24 10.23 0.66 16.83
C PHE A 24 11.21 -0.38 17.39
N ASP A 25 10.70 -1.55 17.81
CA ASP A 25 11.51 -2.64 18.33
C ASP A 25 12.07 -3.55 17.24
N ASN A 26 11.75 -3.26 15.98
CA ASN A 26 12.16 -4.06 14.82
C ASN A 26 13.60 -3.72 14.42
N GLN A 27 14.58 -4.10 15.27
CA GLN A 27 16.00 -3.80 15.09
C GLN A 27 16.71 -4.69 14.06
N ASP A 28 16.06 -5.68 13.49
CA ASP A 28 16.66 -6.65 12.55
C ASP A 28 16.94 -6.11 11.15
N GLY A 29 17.07 -4.82 11.01
CA GLY A 29 17.86 -4.06 10.03
C GLY A 29 17.68 -4.30 8.52
N ILE A 30 16.92 -5.30 8.09
CA ILE A 30 16.87 -5.69 6.67
C ILE A 30 15.83 -4.86 5.90
N ASN A 31 14.74 -4.42 6.56
CA ASN A 31 13.74 -3.60 5.92
C ASN A 31 12.92 -2.81 6.96
N THR A 32 13.04 -1.50 6.94
CA THR A 32 12.29 -0.59 7.84
C THR A 32 10.78 -0.55 7.57
N LEU A 33 10.32 -1.13 6.46
CA LEU A 33 8.92 -1.15 6.06
C LEU A 33 8.14 -2.36 6.59
N PHE A 34 8.81 -3.51 6.71
CA PHE A 34 8.18 -4.78 7.13
C PHE A 34 8.86 -5.32 8.36
N SER A 35 8.08 -5.79 9.34
CA SER A 35 8.63 -6.49 10.48
C SER A 35 9.15 -7.88 10.08
N ALA A 36 10.14 -8.39 10.81
CA ALA A 36 10.64 -9.75 10.63
C ALA A 36 9.50 -10.78 10.75
N LYS A 37 8.59 -10.57 11.69
CA LYS A 37 7.39 -11.42 11.88
C LYS A 37 6.49 -11.43 10.65
N LEU A 38 6.23 -10.28 10.01
CA LEU A 38 5.44 -10.20 8.78
C LEU A 38 6.15 -10.91 7.62
N ILE A 39 7.46 -10.70 7.46
CA ILE A 39 8.24 -11.39 6.42
C ILE A 39 8.17 -12.90 6.60
N GLN A 40 8.28 -13.40 7.84
CA GLN A 40 8.19 -14.82 8.13
C GLN A 40 6.78 -15.37 7.85
N ALA A 41 5.73 -14.63 8.22
CA ALA A 41 4.34 -15.01 7.93
C ALA A 41 4.09 -15.09 6.42
N ILE A 42 4.57 -14.10 5.64
CA ILE A 42 4.49 -14.12 4.17
C ILE A 42 5.21 -15.35 3.60
N LYS A 43 6.42 -15.66 4.07
CA LYS A 43 7.16 -16.86 3.63
C LYS A 43 6.36 -18.15 3.87
N ASN A 44 5.78 -18.28 5.06
CA ASN A 44 4.99 -19.45 5.43
C ASN A 44 3.76 -19.62 4.53
N CYS A 45 3.00 -18.53 4.26
CA CYS A 45 1.85 -18.54 3.36
C CYS A 45 2.25 -18.93 1.92
N LEU A 46 3.32 -18.32 1.40
CA LEU A 46 3.80 -18.64 0.04
C LEU A 46 4.24 -20.11 -0.10
N THR A 47 4.89 -20.66 0.94
CA THR A 47 5.29 -22.09 0.96
C THR A 47 4.07 -23.02 0.91
N LYS A 48 2.98 -22.63 1.58
CA LYS A 48 1.70 -23.38 1.56
C LYS A 48 0.86 -23.10 0.31
N LYS A 49 1.30 -22.23 -0.58
CA LYS A 49 0.55 -21.75 -1.76
C LYS A 49 -0.75 -21.04 -1.37
N GLU A 50 -0.77 -20.40 -0.21
CA GLU A 50 -1.86 -19.56 0.26
C GLU A 50 -1.69 -18.13 -0.24
N GLN A 51 -2.78 -17.35 -0.21
CA GLN A 51 -2.78 -15.96 -0.72
C GLN A 51 -2.73 -14.96 0.42
N ILE A 52 -2.23 -13.76 0.09
CA ILE A 52 -1.94 -12.70 1.05
C ILE A 52 -2.55 -11.40 0.56
N ILE A 53 -3.17 -10.65 1.47
CA ILE A 53 -3.56 -9.26 1.24
C ILE A 53 -2.71 -8.35 2.13
N LEU A 54 -2.06 -7.35 1.53
CA LEU A 54 -1.38 -6.29 2.27
C LEU A 54 -2.17 -4.99 2.14
N LEU A 55 -2.82 -4.61 3.22
CA LEU A 55 -3.59 -3.37 3.30
C LEU A 55 -2.67 -2.20 3.67
N HIS A 56 -2.52 -1.25 2.75
CA HIS A 56 -1.75 -0.03 2.98
C HIS A 56 -2.50 1.20 2.49
N ASN A 57 -3.04 1.99 3.43
CA ASN A 57 -3.96 3.09 3.11
C ASN A 57 -3.26 4.39 2.69
N ARG A 58 -2.18 4.29 1.89
CA ARG A 58 -1.46 5.43 1.32
C ARG A 58 -1.12 5.15 -0.14
N ARG A 59 -1.61 5.99 -1.07
CA ARG A 59 -1.33 5.89 -2.51
C ARG A 59 0.07 6.41 -2.86
N GLY A 60 0.49 6.17 -4.12
CA GLY A 60 1.75 6.63 -4.70
C GLY A 60 2.98 5.88 -4.22
N TYR A 61 4.14 6.44 -4.49
CA TYR A 61 5.45 5.93 -4.08
C TYR A 61 5.92 6.53 -2.75
N ALA A 62 5.90 7.87 -2.65
CA ALA A 62 6.21 8.61 -1.42
C ALA A 62 5.08 9.59 -1.11
N THR A 63 4.69 9.67 0.15
CA THR A 63 3.51 10.44 0.57
C THR A 63 3.77 11.93 0.62
N ILE A 64 5.03 12.35 0.73
CA ILE A 64 5.45 13.75 0.73
C ILE A 64 6.79 13.94 0.02
N LEU A 65 6.97 15.12 -0.60
CA LEU A 65 8.25 15.66 -1.01
C LEU A 65 8.61 16.79 -0.06
N LEU A 66 9.84 16.80 0.47
CA LEU A 66 10.32 17.86 1.36
C LEU A 66 11.74 18.30 1.00
N CYS A 67 12.07 19.52 1.35
CA CYS A 67 13.42 20.05 1.30
C CYS A 67 14.19 19.70 2.58
N SER A 68 15.37 19.06 2.44
CA SER A 68 16.23 18.75 3.60
C SER A 68 16.96 19.98 4.18
N GLY A 69 16.97 21.10 3.45
CA GLY A 69 17.65 22.31 3.90
C GLY A 69 16.79 23.22 4.78
N CYS A 70 15.47 23.29 4.50
CA CYS A 70 14.57 24.19 5.23
C CYS A 70 13.25 23.54 5.64
N GLU A 71 13.13 22.20 5.48
CA GLU A 71 11.95 21.41 5.82
C GLU A 71 10.65 21.81 5.09
N TYR A 72 10.76 22.64 4.04
CA TYR A 72 9.61 23.00 3.22
C TYR A 72 8.95 21.75 2.65
N ILE A 73 7.65 21.61 2.89
CA ILE A 73 6.81 20.52 2.35
C ILE A 73 6.08 21.03 1.11
N PHE A 74 6.20 20.31 0.01
CA PHE A 74 5.51 20.66 -1.23
C PHE A 74 4.02 20.32 -1.12
N THR A 75 3.18 21.33 -1.26
CA THR A 75 1.73 21.25 -1.16
C THR A 75 1.06 21.66 -2.47
N SER A 76 -0.22 21.34 -2.63
CA SER A 76 -1.03 21.83 -3.75
C SER A 76 -1.22 23.35 -3.67
N ASN A 77 -1.22 24.02 -4.82
CA ASN A 77 -1.48 25.45 -4.90
C ASN A 77 -2.93 25.84 -4.54
N LYS A 78 -3.87 24.87 -4.58
CA LYS A 78 -5.28 25.07 -4.26
C LYS A 78 -5.66 24.66 -2.85
N THR A 79 -4.84 23.80 -2.23
CA THR A 79 -5.07 23.27 -0.90
C THR A 79 -3.78 23.16 -0.15
N SER A 80 -3.81 23.09 1.18
CA SER A 80 -2.62 22.84 1.99
C SER A 80 -2.21 21.36 2.02
N ALA A 81 -2.84 20.53 1.20
CA ALA A 81 -2.57 19.09 1.16
C ALA A 81 -1.19 18.79 0.56
N PRO A 82 -0.37 17.95 1.20
CA PRO A 82 0.91 17.53 0.67
C PRO A 82 0.77 16.81 -0.67
N LEU A 83 1.75 17.02 -1.56
CA LEU A 83 1.82 16.37 -2.85
C LEU A 83 2.44 14.97 -2.71
N THR A 84 1.76 13.98 -3.25
CA THR A 84 2.22 12.59 -3.28
C THR A 84 3.01 12.32 -4.55
N TYR A 85 4.20 11.75 -4.42
CA TYR A 85 5.02 11.36 -5.57
C TYR A 85 4.58 10.00 -6.13
N HIS A 86 4.36 9.95 -7.42
CA HIS A 86 4.09 8.75 -8.21
C HIS A 86 5.29 8.43 -9.10
N LYS A 87 6.04 7.40 -8.75
CA LYS A 87 7.25 6.97 -9.46
C LYS A 87 6.95 6.54 -10.90
N SER A 88 5.85 5.80 -11.08
CA SER A 88 5.41 5.32 -12.40
C SER A 88 5.10 6.42 -13.41
N LEU A 89 4.72 7.61 -12.92
CA LEU A 89 4.41 8.79 -13.73
C LEU A 89 5.52 9.84 -13.69
N ASN A 90 6.46 9.71 -12.76
CA ASN A 90 7.45 10.74 -12.40
C ASN A 90 6.79 12.10 -12.12
N GLN A 91 5.70 12.11 -11.38
CA GLN A 91 4.89 13.30 -11.08
C GLN A 91 4.51 13.37 -9.60
N LEU A 92 4.26 14.58 -9.15
CA LEU A 92 3.60 14.86 -7.88
C LEU A 92 2.10 15.04 -8.13
N ILE A 93 1.26 14.43 -7.31
CA ILE A 93 -0.20 14.49 -7.46
C ILE A 93 -0.84 14.90 -6.14
N CYS A 94 -1.73 15.86 -6.19
CA CYS A 94 -2.65 16.16 -5.10
C CYS A 94 -3.87 15.25 -5.21
N HIS A 95 -4.05 14.32 -4.26
CA HIS A 95 -5.19 13.39 -4.31
C HIS A 95 -6.55 14.01 -3.94
N HIS A 96 -6.56 15.26 -3.47
CA HIS A 96 -7.80 16.00 -3.20
C HIS A 96 -8.32 16.73 -4.43
N THR A 97 -7.40 17.28 -5.24
CA THR A 97 -7.77 18.09 -6.43
C THR A 97 -7.44 17.39 -7.74
N GLU A 98 -6.79 16.23 -7.69
CA GLU A 98 -6.27 15.45 -8.83
C GLU A 98 -5.26 16.23 -9.71
N GLU A 99 -4.81 17.39 -9.25
CA GLU A 99 -3.80 18.18 -9.95
C GLU A 99 -2.46 17.47 -9.97
N LYS A 100 -1.79 17.61 -11.11
CA LYS A 100 -0.47 17.02 -11.36
C LYS A 100 0.56 18.13 -11.48
N TYR A 101 1.71 17.89 -10.86
CA TYR A 101 2.85 18.80 -10.87
C TYR A 101 4.09 18.04 -11.30
N ASN A 102 4.99 18.72 -12.01
CA ASN A 102 6.30 18.16 -12.29
C ASN A 102 7.13 18.11 -11.00
N VAL A 103 8.06 17.17 -10.93
CA VAL A 103 9.01 17.10 -9.82
C VAL A 103 9.97 18.29 -9.93
N PRO A 104 10.02 19.21 -8.96
CA PRO A 104 10.90 20.36 -9.02
C PRO A 104 12.35 19.96 -8.83
N GLN A 105 13.27 20.74 -9.40
CA GLN A 105 14.70 20.56 -9.20
C GLN A 105 15.21 21.29 -7.94
N TYR A 106 14.54 22.37 -7.56
CA TYR A 106 14.95 23.25 -6.47
C TYR A 106 13.78 23.54 -5.53
N CYS A 107 14.11 23.80 -4.28
CA CYS A 107 13.14 24.22 -3.29
C CYS A 107 12.71 25.68 -3.56
N PRO A 108 11.41 25.98 -3.66
CA PRO A 108 10.93 27.35 -3.90
C PRO A 108 11.18 28.30 -2.70
N ASN A 109 11.38 27.73 -1.50
CA ASN A 109 11.59 28.52 -0.29
C ASN A 109 13.06 28.93 -0.07
N CYS A 110 14.03 28.01 -0.33
CA CYS A 110 15.44 28.27 -0.02
C CYS A 110 16.41 28.03 -1.20
N GLY A 111 15.92 27.68 -2.39
CA GLY A 111 16.75 27.42 -3.58
C GLY A 111 17.56 26.13 -3.53
N SER A 112 17.50 25.34 -2.47
CA SER A 112 18.28 24.11 -2.32
C SER A 112 17.79 23.02 -3.26
N SER A 113 18.72 22.27 -3.87
CA SER A 113 18.43 21.04 -4.65
C SER A 113 18.29 19.79 -3.78
N LYS A 114 18.48 19.89 -2.45
CA LYS A 114 18.40 18.75 -1.52
C LYS A 114 16.96 18.37 -1.21
N LEU A 115 16.26 17.82 -2.20
CA LEU A 115 14.89 17.36 -2.06
C LEU A 115 14.84 15.87 -1.68
N LYS A 116 13.95 15.49 -0.77
CA LYS A 116 13.78 14.13 -0.28
C LYS A 116 12.32 13.66 -0.38
N PHE A 117 12.14 12.49 -0.95
CA PHE A 117 10.87 11.77 -0.93
C PHE A 117 10.75 10.99 0.38
N LYS A 118 9.76 11.32 1.21
CA LYS A 118 9.49 10.64 2.48
C LYS A 118 8.15 9.90 2.47
N GLY A 119 8.04 8.92 3.36
CA GLY A 119 6.86 8.08 3.51
C GLY A 119 6.82 6.93 2.50
N TYR A 120 5.81 6.09 2.65
CA TYR A 120 5.61 4.88 1.87
C TYR A 120 4.20 4.87 1.31
N GLY A 121 4.09 4.71 0.00
CA GLY A 121 2.81 4.45 -0.67
C GLY A 121 2.77 3.04 -1.24
N THR A 122 1.63 2.63 -1.78
CA THR A 122 1.42 1.29 -2.35
C THR A 122 2.41 0.94 -3.47
N GLU A 123 2.90 1.91 -4.24
CA GLU A 123 3.94 1.67 -5.25
C GLU A 123 5.27 1.23 -4.61
N ARG A 124 5.67 1.89 -3.51
CA ARG A 124 6.91 1.54 -2.81
C ARG A 124 6.78 0.21 -2.08
N VAL A 125 5.62 -0.06 -1.47
CA VAL A 125 5.34 -1.38 -0.87
C VAL A 125 5.47 -2.49 -1.92
N LEU A 126 4.93 -2.29 -3.12
CA LEU A 126 5.07 -3.23 -4.24
C LEU A 126 6.54 -3.47 -4.62
N ASP A 127 7.32 -2.39 -4.77
CA ASP A 127 8.74 -2.49 -5.13
C ASP A 127 9.53 -3.26 -4.06
N GLU A 128 9.29 -2.96 -2.77
CA GLU A 128 10.00 -3.62 -1.66
C GLU A 128 9.60 -5.09 -1.50
N ILE A 129 8.31 -5.44 -1.64
CA ILE A 129 7.85 -6.84 -1.63
C ILE A 129 8.50 -7.64 -2.75
N LYS A 130 8.58 -7.09 -3.97
CA LYS A 130 9.21 -7.77 -5.09
C LYS A 130 10.72 -7.98 -4.90
N LYS A 131 11.41 -7.10 -4.17
CA LYS A 131 12.83 -7.29 -3.83
C LYS A 131 13.04 -8.44 -2.84
N VAL A 132 12.12 -8.62 -1.89
CA VAL A 132 12.23 -9.67 -0.87
C VAL A 132 11.72 -11.01 -1.40
N PHE A 133 10.66 -11.00 -2.21
CA PHE A 133 9.96 -12.19 -2.72
C PHE A 133 9.95 -12.20 -4.24
N HIS A 134 11.10 -12.42 -4.86
CA HIS A 134 11.31 -12.33 -6.32
C HIS A 134 10.40 -13.27 -7.14
N ASN A 135 10.05 -14.42 -6.59
CA ASN A 135 9.24 -15.45 -7.26
C ASN A 135 7.73 -15.28 -7.04
N ALA A 136 7.33 -14.39 -6.11
CA ALA A 136 5.92 -14.17 -5.82
C ALA A 136 5.24 -13.32 -6.91
N LYS A 137 4.05 -13.71 -7.32
CA LYS A 137 3.20 -12.96 -8.24
C LYS A 137 2.46 -11.88 -7.47
N VAL A 138 2.96 -10.66 -7.51
CA VAL A 138 2.44 -9.53 -6.75
C VAL A 138 1.66 -8.58 -7.65
N ALA A 139 0.48 -8.17 -7.22
CA ALA A 139 -0.31 -7.14 -7.87
C ALA A 139 -0.72 -6.02 -6.91
N ARG A 140 -1.00 -4.85 -7.48
CA ARG A 140 -1.47 -3.67 -6.75
C ARG A 140 -2.89 -3.32 -7.17
N LEU A 141 -3.74 -3.01 -6.19
CA LEU A 141 -5.12 -2.61 -6.36
C LEU A 141 -5.40 -1.31 -5.60
N ASP A 142 -5.28 -0.20 -6.27
CA ASP A 142 -5.65 1.13 -5.80
C ASP A 142 -6.25 1.95 -6.94
N SER A 143 -6.76 3.13 -6.65
CA SER A 143 -7.39 4.00 -7.65
C SER A 143 -6.47 4.33 -8.83
N ASP A 144 -5.15 4.39 -8.60
CA ASP A 144 -4.19 4.74 -9.64
C ASP A 144 -3.90 3.56 -10.58
N SER A 145 -3.82 2.34 -10.02
CA SER A 145 -3.62 1.11 -10.80
C SER A 145 -4.87 0.71 -11.59
N THR A 146 -6.04 1.23 -11.21
CA THR A 146 -7.33 0.83 -11.77
C THR A 146 -8.02 1.90 -12.64
N ARG A 147 -7.31 2.94 -13.04
CA ARG A 147 -7.85 4.03 -13.89
C ARG A 147 -8.41 3.55 -15.23
N ARG A 148 -7.92 2.42 -15.78
CA ARG A 148 -8.46 1.84 -17.01
C ARG A 148 -9.73 1.05 -16.70
N LYS A 149 -10.75 1.20 -17.54
CA LYS A 149 -12.01 0.44 -17.46
C LYS A 149 -11.71 -1.06 -17.30
N ASP A 150 -12.38 -1.71 -16.38
CA ASP A 150 -12.26 -3.15 -16.06
C ASP A 150 -10.90 -3.64 -15.50
N SER A 151 -9.91 -2.77 -15.28
CA SER A 151 -8.64 -3.19 -14.67
C SER A 151 -8.83 -3.78 -13.27
N HIS A 152 -9.71 -3.18 -12.48
CA HIS A 152 -10.08 -3.65 -11.15
C HIS A 152 -10.62 -5.09 -11.19
N LYS A 153 -11.63 -5.34 -12.02
CA LYS A 153 -12.24 -6.67 -12.18
C LYS A 153 -11.23 -7.72 -12.65
N LYS A 154 -10.35 -7.35 -13.58
CA LYS A 154 -9.30 -8.25 -14.11
C LYS A 154 -8.28 -8.65 -13.04
N ILE A 155 -7.86 -7.72 -12.18
CA ILE A 155 -6.91 -8.00 -11.09
C ILE A 155 -7.58 -8.94 -10.07
N LEU A 156 -8.79 -8.62 -9.63
CA LEU A 156 -9.54 -9.45 -8.67
C LEU A 156 -9.79 -10.85 -9.20
N LYS A 157 -10.23 -10.99 -10.45
CA LYS A 157 -10.43 -12.31 -11.06
C LYS A 157 -9.13 -13.13 -11.13
N LYS A 158 -7.99 -12.47 -11.42
CA LYS A 158 -6.69 -13.15 -11.39
C LYS A 158 -6.31 -13.58 -9.97
N PHE A 159 -6.62 -12.77 -8.97
CA PHE A 159 -6.37 -13.10 -7.57
C PHE A 159 -7.26 -14.26 -7.13
N GLU A 160 -8.55 -14.22 -7.39
CA GLU A 160 -9.50 -15.30 -7.12
C GLU A 160 -9.08 -16.64 -7.76
N LEU A 161 -8.53 -16.60 -8.97
CA LEU A 161 -8.02 -17.78 -9.69
C LEU A 161 -6.61 -18.24 -9.22
N GLY A 162 -6.07 -17.71 -8.13
CA GLY A 162 -4.73 -18.07 -7.63
C GLY A 162 -3.56 -17.67 -8.56
N LYS A 163 -3.79 -16.75 -9.51
CA LYS A 163 -2.73 -16.26 -10.43
C LYS A 163 -1.92 -15.11 -9.84
N ILE A 164 -2.28 -14.63 -8.66
CA ILE A 164 -1.60 -13.60 -7.88
C ILE A 164 -1.49 -14.14 -6.46
N ASP A 165 -0.29 -14.11 -5.91
CA ASP A 165 0.00 -14.63 -4.56
C ASP A 165 -0.20 -13.53 -3.50
N ILE A 166 0.23 -12.30 -3.80
CA ILE A 166 0.15 -11.15 -2.89
C ILE A 166 -0.60 -10.00 -3.57
N LEU A 167 -1.70 -9.57 -2.96
CA LEU A 167 -2.45 -8.40 -3.39
C LEU A 167 -2.19 -7.23 -2.44
N ILE A 168 -1.62 -6.14 -2.95
CA ILE A 168 -1.36 -4.92 -2.20
C ILE A 168 -2.42 -3.89 -2.56
N GLY A 169 -3.04 -3.25 -1.57
CA GLY A 169 -4.01 -2.23 -1.89
C GLY A 169 -4.37 -1.29 -0.74
N THR A 170 -5.19 -0.32 -1.10
CA THR A 170 -5.85 0.57 -0.14
C THR A 170 -7.16 -0.07 0.33
N GLN A 171 -8.07 0.69 0.93
CA GLN A 171 -9.39 0.19 1.36
C GLN A 171 -10.20 -0.52 0.26
N MET A 172 -9.80 -0.40 -1.01
CA MET A 172 -10.46 -1.09 -2.13
C MET A 172 -10.33 -2.62 -2.07
N VAL A 173 -9.36 -3.16 -1.33
CA VAL A 173 -9.14 -4.62 -1.16
C VAL A 173 -9.85 -5.19 0.07
N SER A 174 -10.42 -4.34 0.94
CA SER A 174 -10.96 -4.76 2.24
C SER A 174 -12.48 -4.94 2.27
N LYS A 175 -13.20 -4.59 1.21
CA LYS A 175 -14.68 -4.58 1.22
C LYS A 175 -15.27 -5.45 0.10
N GLY A 176 -16.20 -6.31 0.48
CA GLY A 176 -17.07 -7.02 -0.47
C GLY A 176 -16.42 -8.19 -1.21
N PHE A 177 -15.34 -8.75 -0.71
CA PHE A 177 -14.68 -9.91 -1.30
C PHE A 177 -14.58 -11.04 -0.29
N ASP A 178 -14.79 -12.26 -0.76
CA ASP A 178 -14.57 -13.49 -0.03
C ASP A 178 -13.58 -14.36 -0.81
N PHE A 179 -12.32 -14.35 -0.36
CA PHE A 179 -11.24 -15.10 -0.98
C PHE A 179 -10.86 -16.27 -0.08
N HIS A 180 -11.32 -17.46 -0.41
CA HIS A 180 -11.14 -18.65 0.42
C HIS A 180 -9.68 -19.03 0.69
N ASN A 181 -8.75 -18.64 -0.19
CA ASN A 181 -7.33 -18.98 -0.05
C ASN A 181 -6.49 -17.88 0.64
N VAL A 182 -7.12 -16.79 1.09
CA VAL A 182 -6.44 -15.72 1.82
C VAL A 182 -6.36 -16.08 3.29
N THR A 183 -5.15 -16.30 3.78
CA THR A 183 -4.88 -16.70 5.18
C THR A 183 -4.08 -15.66 5.96
N LEU A 184 -3.51 -14.65 5.28
CA LEU A 184 -2.79 -13.53 5.89
C LEU A 184 -3.31 -12.19 5.34
N VAL A 185 -3.64 -11.28 6.25
CA VAL A 185 -4.01 -9.89 5.94
C VAL A 185 -3.17 -8.94 6.77
#